data_df59a0d7b7d101163fc5c66743cb421a
#
_entry.id   df59a0d7b7d101163fc5c66743cb421a
#
_cell.length_a   1.000
_cell.length_b   1.000
_cell.length_c   1.000
_cell.angle_alpha   90.00
_cell.angle_beta   90.00
_cell.angle_gamma   90.00
#
_symmetry.space_group_name_H-M   'P 1'
#
loop_
_entity.id
_entity.type
_entity.pdbx_description
1 polymer ?
#
loop_
_entity_poly.entity_id
_entity_poly.type
_entity_poly.pdbx_seq_one_letter_code
_entity_poly.pdbx_strand_id
1 'polypeptide(L)'
;MKSREYLNTLNGLIYWLEDDAVMMRKREGTLAKESNMTAEIFFAMVGNDTLILVEPEPEPEQKSMTMNEFSNFLAGIDKSTTTATAQTAINGGATHIAIDGNGDVFAFKMRPRHCLPDDDDAKDYLGEWLRGSERYGHIARTVCFLGNTGLEHTNWRELCFQIPQQ
;
A
#
# COMPACT_ATOMS: atom_id res chain seq x y z
N MET A 1 -6.81 13.60 -10.87
CA MET A 1 -7.06 14.35 -9.62
C MET A 1 -7.56 13.32 -8.61
N LYS A 2 -6.96 13.19 -7.40
CA LYS A 2 -7.54 12.29 -6.37
C LYS A 2 -8.88 12.87 -5.96
N SER A 3 -9.94 12.07 -6.00
CA SER A 3 -11.27 12.46 -5.54
C SER A 3 -11.22 12.73 -4.03
N ARG A 4 -11.94 13.74 -3.56
CA ARG A 4 -12.04 14.02 -2.12
C ARG A 4 -12.86 12.93 -1.47
N GLU A 5 -12.33 12.33 -0.41
CA GLU A 5 -13.00 11.30 0.37
C GLU A 5 -13.71 11.89 1.58
N TYR A 6 -14.87 11.32 1.93
CA TYR A 6 -15.70 11.77 3.04
C TYR A 6 -16.10 10.58 3.91
N LEU A 7 -15.93 10.73 5.23
CA LEU A 7 -16.36 9.75 6.22
C LEU A 7 -17.85 9.99 6.54
N ASN A 8 -18.65 8.96 6.40
CA ASN A 8 -20.03 8.98 6.88
C ASN A 8 -20.04 8.70 8.40
N THR A 9 -20.53 9.69 9.15
CA THR A 9 -20.53 9.65 10.62
C THR A 9 -21.53 8.64 11.20
N LEU A 10 -22.52 8.21 10.40
CA LEU A 10 -23.54 7.27 10.86
C LEU A 10 -23.15 5.80 10.68
N ASN A 11 -22.39 5.48 9.63
CA ASN A 11 -22.07 4.08 9.30
C ASN A 11 -20.56 3.79 9.20
N GLY A 12 -19.71 4.82 9.32
CA GLY A 12 -18.25 4.67 9.29
C GLY A 12 -17.66 4.34 7.93
N LEU A 13 -18.46 4.38 6.86
CA LEU A 13 -17.96 4.15 5.49
C LEU A 13 -17.35 5.42 4.90
N ILE A 14 -16.40 5.25 3.99
CA ILE A 14 -15.83 6.33 3.19
C ILE A 14 -16.57 6.42 1.86
N TYR A 15 -16.92 7.63 1.46
CA TYR A 15 -17.62 7.95 0.21
C TYR A 15 -16.85 8.98 -0.60
N TRP A 16 -16.93 8.91 -1.92
CA TRP A 16 -16.41 9.93 -2.84
C TRP A 16 -17.20 9.91 -4.14
N LEU A 17 -17.04 10.98 -4.93
CA LEU A 17 -17.60 11.09 -6.27
C LEU A 17 -16.53 10.73 -7.30
N GLU A 18 -16.88 9.86 -8.23
CA GLU A 18 -16.06 9.48 -9.38
C GLU A 18 -16.97 9.39 -10.60
N ASP A 19 -16.72 10.22 -11.61
CA ASP A 19 -17.49 10.27 -12.87
C ASP A 19 -19.03 10.29 -12.67
N ASP A 20 -19.52 11.14 -11.78
CA ASP A 20 -20.94 11.28 -11.38
C ASP A 20 -21.53 10.11 -10.58
N ALA A 21 -20.79 9.04 -10.34
CA ALA A 21 -21.18 7.97 -9.45
C ALA A 21 -20.67 8.21 -8.01
N VAL A 22 -21.48 7.85 -7.03
CA VAL A 22 -21.02 7.86 -5.63
C VAL A 22 -20.41 6.50 -5.31
N MET A 23 -19.12 6.51 -5.08
CA MET A 23 -18.36 5.33 -4.66
C MET A 23 -18.30 5.23 -3.15
N MET A 24 -18.16 4.01 -2.64
CA MET A 24 -17.96 3.79 -1.19
C MET A 24 -16.99 2.65 -0.92
N ARG A 25 -16.36 2.69 0.26
CA ARG A 25 -15.55 1.61 0.81
C ARG A 25 -15.60 1.62 2.35
N LYS A 26 -15.20 0.54 2.97
CA LYS A 26 -14.92 0.54 4.42
C LYS A 26 -13.74 1.47 4.72
N ARG A 27 -13.72 2.04 5.92
CA ARG A 27 -12.67 3.00 6.32
C ARG A 27 -11.26 2.43 6.17
N GLU A 28 -11.07 1.18 6.55
CA GLU A 28 -9.79 0.47 6.48
C GLU A 28 -9.67 -0.45 5.26
N GLY A 29 -10.75 -0.54 4.47
CA GLY A 29 -10.81 -1.37 3.27
C GLY A 29 -10.36 -0.64 2.02
N THR A 30 -9.92 -1.40 1.05
CA THR A 30 -9.47 -0.88 -0.26
C THR A 30 -10.42 -1.20 -1.39
N LEU A 31 -11.34 -2.15 -1.16
CA LEU A 31 -12.36 -2.49 -2.15
C LEU A 31 -13.40 -1.39 -2.22
N ALA A 32 -13.39 -0.68 -3.34
CA ALA A 32 -14.39 0.31 -3.68
C ALA A 32 -15.55 -0.37 -4.42
N LYS A 33 -16.76 0.08 -4.14
CA LYS A 33 -17.94 -0.29 -4.89
C LYS A 33 -18.83 0.92 -5.08
N GLU A 34 -19.62 0.89 -6.12
CA GLU A 34 -20.64 1.91 -6.34
C GLU A 34 -21.70 1.85 -5.24
N SER A 35 -22.07 3.01 -4.73
CA SER A 35 -23.13 3.19 -3.74
C SER A 35 -24.48 3.37 -4.43
N ASN A 36 -25.57 2.99 -3.79
CA ASN A 36 -26.93 3.35 -4.21
C ASN A 36 -27.27 4.83 -3.93
N MET A 37 -26.35 5.60 -3.37
CA MET A 37 -26.52 7.02 -3.08
C MET A 37 -26.40 7.83 -4.37
N THR A 38 -27.35 8.74 -4.62
CA THR A 38 -27.22 9.69 -5.73
C THR A 38 -26.27 10.84 -5.35
N ALA A 39 -25.72 11.53 -6.36
CA ALA A 39 -24.88 12.69 -6.13
C ALA A 39 -25.60 13.80 -5.33
N GLU A 40 -26.93 13.98 -5.55
CA GLU A 40 -27.73 14.93 -4.80
C GLU A 40 -27.78 14.61 -3.31
N ILE A 41 -28.02 13.34 -2.96
CA ILE A 41 -28.00 12.87 -1.57
C ILE A 41 -26.61 13.03 -0.96
N PHE A 42 -25.57 12.69 -1.72
CA PHE A 42 -24.17 12.87 -1.28
C PHE A 42 -23.90 14.33 -0.90
N PHE A 43 -24.22 15.29 -1.77
CA PHE A 43 -24.01 16.71 -1.47
C PHE A 43 -24.87 17.21 -0.31
N ALA A 44 -26.12 16.72 -0.19
CA ALA A 44 -26.95 17.05 0.97
C ALA A 44 -26.34 16.56 2.29
N MET A 45 -25.74 15.36 2.27
CA MET A 45 -25.05 14.79 3.45
C MET A 45 -23.74 15.50 3.77
N VAL A 46 -23.03 16.04 2.78
CA VAL A 46 -21.88 16.93 3.00
C VAL A 46 -22.36 18.24 3.62
N GLY A 47 -23.44 18.81 3.12
CA GLY A 47 -23.98 20.09 3.60
C GLY A 47 -24.54 20.06 5.03
N ASN A 48 -24.90 18.89 5.56
CA ASN A 48 -25.40 18.72 6.93
C ASN A 48 -24.42 17.98 7.86
N ASP A 49 -23.14 17.91 7.49
CA ASP A 49 -22.04 17.28 8.25
C ASP A 49 -22.23 15.78 8.54
N THR A 50 -23.14 15.10 7.83
CA THR A 50 -23.24 13.63 7.88
C THR A 50 -22.07 12.97 7.16
N LEU A 51 -21.58 13.61 6.07
CA LEU A 51 -20.34 13.28 5.39
C LEU A 51 -19.31 14.37 5.71
N ILE A 52 -18.27 14.02 6.45
CA ILE A 52 -17.18 14.92 6.79
C ILE A 52 -15.95 14.61 5.93
N LEU A 53 -15.29 15.66 5.44
CA LEU A 53 -14.07 15.51 4.64
C LEU A 53 -13.02 14.74 5.44
N VAL A 54 -12.51 13.68 4.85
CA VAL A 54 -11.35 12.97 5.39
C VAL A 54 -10.11 13.72 4.91
N GLU A 55 -9.42 14.37 5.83
CA GLU A 55 -8.10 14.88 5.52
C GLU A 55 -7.20 13.67 5.21
N PRO A 56 -6.49 13.67 4.06
CA PRO A 56 -5.56 12.60 3.79
C PRO A 56 -4.56 12.54 4.95
N GLU A 57 -4.45 11.36 5.58
CA GLU A 57 -3.36 11.14 6.52
C GLU A 57 -2.06 11.56 5.82
N PRO A 58 -1.20 12.35 6.49
CA PRO A 58 0.09 12.69 5.92
C PRO A 58 0.76 11.39 5.50
N GLU A 59 1.12 11.28 4.22
CA GLU A 59 1.83 10.09 3.76
C GLU A 59 3.02 9.90 4.69
N PRO A 60 3.19 8.71 5.30
CA PRO A 60 4.29 8.48 6.23
C PRO A 60 5.59 8.85 5.52
N GLU A 61 6.44 9.61 6.21
CA GLU A 61 7.70 10.11 5.67
C GLU A 61 8.40 8.98 4.91
N GLN A 62 8.69 9.25 3.63
CA GLN A 62 9.28 8.25 2.77
C GLN A 62 10.74 8.07 3.15
N LYS A 63 11.01 7.03 3.93
CA LYS A 63 12.39 6.64 4.26
C LYS A 63 13.11 6.27 2.97
N SER A 64 14.28 6.84 2.73
CA SER A 64 15.11 6.53 1.57
C SER A 64 16.45 5.93 2.02
N MET A 65 17.00 5.06 1.19
CA MET A 65 18.33 4.49 1.38
C MET A 65 19.28 5.00 0.31
N THR A 66 20.52 5.25 0.67
CA THR A 66 21.62 5.40 -0.29
C THR A 66 22.00 4.04 -0.89
N MET A 67 22.72 4.03 -2.01
CA MET A 67 23.21 2.78 -2.61
C MET A 67 24.07 1.96 -1.63
N ASN A 68 24.90 2.62 -0.82
CA ASN A 68 25.73 1.94 0.16
C ASN A 68 24.89 1.30 1.27
N GLU A 69 23.90 2.01 1.79
CA GLU A 69 22.96 1.47 2.80
C GLU A 69 22.18 0.30 2.24
N PHE A 70 21.66 0.42 1.01
CA PHE A 70 20.95 -0.68 0.35
C PHE A 70 21.83 -1.91 0.14
N SER A 71 23.06 -1.73 -0.33
CA SER A 71 24.01 -2.83 -0.53
C SER A 71 24.41 -3.48 0.79
N ASN A 72 24.65 -2.68 1.83
CA ASN A 72 24.98 -3.18 3.18
C ASN A 72 23.81 -3.93 3.80
N PHE A 73 22.59 -3.40 3.66
CA PHE A 73 21.39 -4.08 4.10
C PHE A 73 21.26 -5.47 3.45
N LEU A 74 21.39 -5.53 2.11
CA LEU A 74 21.30 -6.81 1.38
C LEU A 74 22.46 -7.77 1.69
N ALA A 75 23.61 -7.28 2.15
CA ALA A 75 24.71 -8.14 2.60
C ALA A 75 24.41 -8.83 3.92
N GLY A 76 23.52 -8.27 4.74
CA GLY A 76 23.16 -8.80 6.06
C GLY A 76 21.95 -9.75 6.07
N ILE A 77 21.25 -9.93 4.95
CA ILE A 77 20.05 -10.79 4.90
C ILE A 77 20.37 -12.20 4.40
N ASP A 78 19.56 -13.19 4.83
CA ASP A 78 19.65 -14.56 4.33
C ASP A 78 19.20 -14.63 2.86
N LYS A 79 20.04 -15.18 2.02
CA LYS A 79 19.83 -15.39 0.58
C LYS A 79 19.79 -16.85 0.17
N SER A 80 19.61 -17.76 1.11
CA SER A 80 19.62 -19.21 0.82
C SER A 80 18.57 -19.61 -0.22
N THR A 81 17.49 -18.84 -0.33
CA THR A 81 16.36 -19.10 -1.23
C THR A 81 16.30 -18.18 -2.45
N THR A 82 17.26 -17.29 -2.65
CA THR A 82 17.30 -16.35 -3.78
C THR A 82 18.72 -16.05 -4.26
N THR A 83 18.86 -15.82 -5.57
CA THR A 83 20.08 -15.31 -6.20
C THR A 83 20.00 -13.83 -6.54
N ALA A 84 18.87 -13.17 -6.20
CA ALA A 84 18.66 -11.78 -6.52
C ALA A 84 19.62 -10.87 -5.74
N THR A 85 20.10 -9.84 -6.40
CA THR A 85 21.04 -8.84 -5.87
C THR A 85 20.41 -7.44 -5.93
N ALA A 86 21.07 -6.45 -5.31
CA ALA A 86 20.69 -5.05 -5.49
C ALA A 86 20.62 -4.67 -6.98
N GLN A 87 21.59 -5.14 -7.78
CA GLN A 87 21.63 -4.86 -9.21
C GLN A 87 20.46 -5.52 -9.95
N THR A 88 20.04 -6.74 -9.55
CA THR A 88 18.85 -7.40 -10.11
C THR A 88 17.59 -6.56 -9.87
N ALA A 89 17.42 -6.03 -8.67
CA ALA A 89 16.29 -5.18 -8.33
C ALA A 89 16.29 -3.89 -9.17
N ILE A 90 17.43 -3.19 -9.23
CA ILE A 90 17.58 -1.94 -9.97
C ILE A 90 17.36 -2.15 -11.47
N ASN A 91 17.98 -3.17 -12.06
CA ASN A 91 17.81 -3.51 -13.49
C ASN A 91 16.35 -3.89 -13.81
N GLY A 92 15.63 -4.45 -12.86
CA GLY A 92 14.19 -4.74 -12.97
C GLY A 92 13.29 -3.50 -12.81
N GLY A 93 13.88 -2.33 -12.55
CA GLY A 93 13.17 -1.07 -12.37
C GLY A 93 12.52 -0.93 -11.00
N ALA A 94 13.06 -1.56 -9.97
CA ALA A 94 12.58 -1.37 -8.60
C ALA A 94 12.86 0.06 -8.13
N THR A 95 11.88 0.65 -7.48
CA THR A 95 12.00 1.97 -6.85
C THR A 95 11.91 1.88 -5.32
N HIS A 96 11.40 0.76 -4.81
CA HIS A 96 11.19 0.53 -3.39
C HIS A 96 11.58 -0.88 -3.01
N ILE A 97 11.96 -1.04 -1.73
CA ILE A 97 11.97 -2.32 -1.03
C ILE A 97 11.02 -2.26 0.15
N ALA A 98 10.43 -3.40 0.49
CA ALA A 98 9.63 -3.53 1.70
C ALA A 98 9.90 -4.86 2.38
N ILE A 99 9.77 -4.86 3.70
CA ILE A 99 10.03 -6.02 4.57
C ILE A 99 8.70 -6.43 5.19
N ASP A 100 8.32 -7.68 5.00
CA ASP A 100 7.11 -8.25 5.59
C ASP A 100 7.30 -8.56 7.09
N GLY A 101 6.20 -8.81 7.79
CA GLY A 101 6.22 -9.14 9.21
C GLY A 101 7.04 -10.39 9.53
N ASN A 102 7.14 -11.35 8.61
CA ASN A 102 7.97 -12.56 8.72
C ASN A 102 9.45 -12.34 8.33
N GLY A 103 9.83 -11.11 7.99
CA GLY A 103 11.18 -10.75 7.58
C GLY A 103 11.51 -10.90 6.11
N ASP A 104 10.57 -11.32 5.27
CA ASP A 104 10.78 -11.42 3.83
C ASP A 104 10.96 -10.04 3.20
N VAL A 105 11.94 -9.92 2.31
CA VAL A 105 12.32 -8.66 1.66
C VAL A 105 12.02 -8.73 0.17
N PHE A 106 11.19 -7.81 -0.31
CA PHE A 106 10.81 -7.71 -1.71
C PHE A 106 11.14 -6.37 -2.32
N ALA A 107 11.51 -6.37 -3.60
CA ALA A 107 11.66 -5.18 -4.41
C ALA A 107 10.42 -4.92 -5.26
N PHE A 108 10.03 -3.65 -5.38
CA PHE A 108 8.80 -3.21 -6.06
C PHE A 108 9.08 -2.07 -7.04
N LYS A 109 8.32 -2.02 -8.15
CA LYS A 109 8.39 -0.92 -9.13
C LYS A 109 7.81 0.40 -8.63
N MET A 110 6.97 0.37 -7.63
CA MET A 110 6.39 1.53 -6.96
C MET A 110 6.17 1.18 -5.49
N ARG A 111 5.89 2.17 -4.67
CA ARG A 111 5.60 1.94 -3.25
C ARG A 111 4.44 0.95 -3.10
N PRO A 112 4.65 -0.20 -2.44
CA PRO A 112 3.59 -1.14 -2.15
C PRO A 112 2.66 -0.58 -1.06
N ARG A 113 1.43 -1.07 -1.02
CA ARG A 113 0.55 -0.91 0.13
C ARG A 113 0.58 -2.19 0.98
N HIS A 114 0.23 -2.09 2.24
CA HIS A 114 0.06 -3.27 3.08
C HIS A 114 -1.36 -3.83 2.94
N CYS A 115 -1.49 -5.13 3.19
CA CYS A 115 -2.78 -5.80 3.28
C CYS A 115 -3.57 -5.29 4.47
N LEU A 116 -4.85 -5.05 4.25
CA LEU A 116 -5.78 -4.68 5.30
C LEU A 116 -6.65 -5.88 5.66
N PRO A 117 -7.12 -6.00 6.93
CA PRO A 117 -7.94 -7.13 7.38
C PRO A 117 -9.23 -7.34 6.59
N ASP A 118 -9.71 -6.30 5.93
CA ASP A 118 -10.95 -6.27 5.17
C ASP A 118 -10.81 -6.59 3.68
N ASP A 119 -9.60 -6.80 3.19
CA ASP A 119 -9.37 -7.30 1.84
C ASP A 119 -9.81 -8.78 1.84
N ASP A 120 -10.95 -9.10 1.21
CA ASP A 120 -11.56 -10.45 1.26
C ASP A 120 -10.61 -11.58 0.80
N ASP A 121 -9.67 -11.26 -0.10
CA ASP A 121 -8.65 -12.17 -0.59
C ASP A 121 -7.34 -12.09 0.23
N ALA A 122 -7.28 -11.27 1.28
CA ALA A 122 -6.05 -10.94 2.00
C ALA A 122 -5.99 -11.52 3.42
N LYS A 123 -6.96 -12.33 3.82
CA LYS A 123 -7.01 -12.91 5.17
C LYS A 123 -5.77 -13.74 5.52
N ASP A 124 -5.13 -14.31 4.49
CA ASP A 124 -3.92 -15.12 4.63
C ASP A 124 -2.62 -14.28 4.57
N TYR A 125 -2.71 -12.97 4.32
CA TYR A 125 -1.58 -12.07 4.08
C TYR A 125 -1.42 -10.98 5.14
N LEU A 126 -2.02 -11.16 6.32
CA LEU A 126 -1.83 -10.25 7.46
C LEU A 126 -0.37 -10.25 7.88
N GLY A 127 0.27 -9.08 7.80
CA GLY A 127 1.70 -8.93 8.06
C GLY A 127 2.56 -8.86 6.80
N GLU A 128 1.93 -8.83 5.61
CA GLU A 128 2.61 -8.76 4.33
C GLU A 128 2.29 -7.49 3.54
N TRP A 129 3.26 -7.07 2.71
CA TRP A 129 3.05 -6.07 1.69
C TRP A 129 2.37 -6.70 0.49
N LEU A 130 1.34 -6.02 -0.07
CA LEU A 130 0.63 -6.52 -1.24
C LEU A 130 1.53 -6.61 -2.46
N ARG A 131 1.69 -7.83 -2.92
CA ARG A 131 2.38 -8.23 -4.14
C ARG A 131 1.34 -8.31 -5.26
N GLY A 132 1.47 -7.43 -6.24
CA GLY A 132 0.45 -7.19 -7.23
C GLY A 132 -0.19 -8.40 -7.90
N SER A 133 -1.52 -8.40 -7.94
CA SER A 133 -2.29 -9.06 -8.99
C SER A 133 -3.00 -8.00 -9.83
N GLU A 134 -3.18 -8.25 -11.11
CA GLU A 134 -3.85 -7.34 -12.05
C GLU A 134 -5.31 -7.04 -11.67
N ARG A 135 -5.88 -7.75 -10.71
CA ARG A 135 -7.27 -7.67 -10.26
C ARG A 135 -7.60 -6.37 -9.51
N TYR A 136 -6.61 -5.66 -9.00
CA TYR A 136 -6.80 -4.52 -8.08
C TYR A 136 -6.23 -3.19 -8.57
N GLY A 137 -6.12 -2.99 -9.84
CA GLY A 137 -5.97 -1.70 -10.54
C GLY A 137 -4.73 -0.82 -10.27
N HIS A 138 -4.06 -0.87 -9.13
CA HIS A 138 -2.89 -0.03 -8.79
C HIS A 138 -1.92 -0.71 -7.83
N ILE A 139 -1.62 -1.98 -8.06
CA ILE A 139 -0.77 -2.73 -7.16
C ILE A 139 0.67 -2.64 -7.60
N ALA A 140 1.56 -2.32 -6.65
CA ALA A 140 2.99 -2.31 -6.86
C ALA A 140 3.45 -3.66 -7.44
N ARG A 141 4.00 -3.64 -8.65
CA ARG A 141 4.53 -4.86 -9.25
C ARG A 141 5.80 -5.26 -8.50
N THR A 142 5.80 -6.46 -7.92
CA THR A 142 7.00 -7.08 -7.38
C THR A 142 8.01 -7.30 -8.50
N VAL A 143 9.25 -6.86 -8.28
CA VAL A 143 10.38 -7.07 -9.19
C VAL A 143 11.04 -8.40 -8.87
N CYS A 144 11.45 -8.58 -7.61
CA CYS A 144 12.08 -9.81 -7.14
C CYS A 144 11.98 -9.94 -5.61
N PHE A 145 12.14 -11.16 -5.14
CA PHE A 145 12.42 -11.49 -3.76
C PHE A 145 13.93 -11.34 -3.52
N LEU A 146 14.32 -10.66 -2.45
CA LEU A 146 15.72 -10.33 -2.15
C LEU A 146 16.31 -11.20 -1.04
N GLY A 147 15.49 -11.86 -0.24
CA GLY A 147 15.91 -12.70 0.88
C GLY A 147 15.11 -12.43 2.15
N ASN A 148 15.56 -12.95 3.27
CA ASN A 148 14.89 -12.82 4.56
C ASN A 148 15.85 -12.22 5.60
N THR A 149 15.34 -11.33 6.45
CA THR A 149 16.13 -10.70 7.53
C THR A 149 16.44 -11.66 8.66
N GLY A 150 15.76 -12.80 8.75
CA GLY A 150 15.85 -13.74 9.88
C GLY A 150 15.15 -13.24 11.14
N LEU A 151 14.40 -12.15 11.07
CA LEU A 151 13.72 -11.52 12.20
C LEU A 151 12.24 -11.35 11.89
N GLU A 152 11.41 -11.49 12.92
CA GLU A 152 10.01 -11.05 12.85
C GLU A 152 9.92 -9.55 13.15
N HIS A 153 9.13 -8.84 12.37
CA HIS A 153 8.98 -7.39 12.47
C HIS A 153 7.54 -7.01 12.86
N THR A 154 7.33 -6.56 14.08
CA THR A 154 6.02 -6.06 14.54
C THR A 154 5.65 -4.71 13.93
N ASN A 155 6.65 -3.91 13.54
CA ASN A 155 6.52 -2.61 12.90
C ASN A 155 6.70 -2.65 11.38
N TRP A 156 6.46 -3.79 10.74
CA TRP A 156 6.69 -4.01 9.31
C TRP A 156 6.03 -2.97 8.41
N ARG A 157 4.91 -2.37 8.82
CA ARG A 157 4.20 -1.31 8.07
C ARG A 157 5.05 -0.06 7.84
N GLU A 158 6.09 0.15 8.63
CA GLU A 158 7.05 1.24 8.51
C GLU A 158 8.30 0.86 7.71
N LEU A 159 8.43 -0.42 7.36
CA LEU A 159 9.64 -0.97 6.72
C LEU A 159 9.49 -1.00 5.19
N CYS A 160 9.19 0.16 4.63
CA CYS A 160 9.19 0.40 3.19
C CYS A 160 10.13 1.56 2.89
N PHE A 161 11.13 1.32 2.04
CA PHE A 161 12.21 2.25 1.76
C PHE A 161 12.30 2.51 0.25
N GLN A 162 12.50 3.77 -0.11
CA GLN A 162 12.86 4.12 -1.47
C GLN A 162 14.34 3.79 -1.70
N ILE A 163 14.64 3.16 -2.82
CA ILE A 163 16.01 2.88 -3.23
C ILE A 163 16.46 3.87 -4.31
N PRO A 164 17.76 4.16 -4.42
CA PRO A 164 18.28 5.11 -5.39
C PRO A 164 17.95 4.67 -6.82
N GLN A 165 17.61 5.63 -7.65
CA GLN A 165 17.49 5.44 -9.10
C GLN A 165 18.81 5.81 -9.76
N GLN A 166 19.22 5.07 -10.78
CA GLN A 166 20.40 5.41 -11.60
C GLN A 166 20.06 6.47 -12.63
#